data_891cc5bc192cde262653e08931c1a3f7
#
_entry.id   891cc5bc192cde262653e08931c1a3f7
#
_cell.length_a   1.000
_cell.length_b   1.000
_cell.length_c   1.000
_cell.angle_alpha   90.00
_cell.angle_beta   90.00
_cell.angle_gamma   90.00
#
_symmetry.space_group_name_H-M   'P 1'
#
loop_
_entity.id
_entity.type
_entity.pdbx_description
1 polymer ?
#
loop_
_entity_poly.entity_id
_entity_poly.type
_entity_poly.pdbx_seq_one_letter_code
_entity_poly.pdbx_strand_id
1 'polypeptide(L)'
;MTQAEEPTRRATADTYEQLGERRLSLPDVVAQSVGFLGPVFSAAFLIPLVAGIISATGKGGGVASPISVIIAAVGVFALGWVVSRYARRIHAAGSLYDYVAEGLGRRAGVAAGWLYYGGILALVSGLVLLIGGYLQSTIATDFKVTPLPNWAWSLLVIAFLFGVAYFGVRISTRFQLTLALVSLCVLLAFFIYVIVDLGGANSGRPFEPSAAADGWSGIFFGVLYGVLLFVGFETSANLAEETPRPKRHIPIAVMFTVGFASIFYVLAAYTEIAGFHFSLKTLSAAVTAPLFALGAPKSAGGYGGTWIDRLLELVVLFDMLAVALGCTVSSSRGIFAMARDRRIPSALATVSKRHRTPVAAIAVVIGVCLLFVVFNQFWTGLFALPKTPHYFAIFSWNSTFGGFALVVVYLLMSVGALRSLRFDPGPVRLAIGAIVGIVITGGAIWGSFYKVATPTILAPEIALAWFALGIVVALTTKGRASAADALRELRAEPGSGGSATGAGPEPSGVPG
;
A
#
# COMPACT_ATOMS: atom_id res chain seq x y z
N MET A 1 -36.82 -11.48 -30.30
CA MET A 1 -36.33 -11.15 -28.95
C MET A 1 -34.82 -10.99 -28.96
N THR A 2 -34.28 -10.03 -29.72
CA THR A 2 -32.79 -9.93 -29.92
C THR A 2 -32.28 -8.50 -30.04
N GLN A 3 -33.03 -7.47 -29.60
CA GLN A 3 -32.60 -6.08 -29.68
C GLN A 3 -32.49 -5.35 -28.34
N ALA A 4 -32.80 -6.01 -27.20
CA ALA A 4 -32.74 -5.34 -25.87
C ALA A 4 -31.43 -5.55 -25.10
N GLU A 5 -30.57 -6.49 -25.50
CA GLU A 5 -29.30 -6.76 -24.80
C GLU A 5 -28.11 -5.94 -25.32
N GLU A 6 -28.14 -5.43 -26.54
CA GLU A 6 -27.07 -4.63 -27.12
C GLU A 6 -26.87 -3.23 -26.49
N PRO A 7 -27.95 -2.50 -26.10
CA PRO A 7 -27.77 -1.18 -25.48
C PRO A 7 -27.14 -1.25 -24.07
N THR A 8 -27.45 -2.33 -23.34
CA THR A 8 -26.91 -2.48 -21.96
C THR A 8 -25.43 -2.88 -21.97
N ARG A 9 -24.99 -3.68 -22.92
CA ARG A 9 -23.57 -4.02 -23.13
C ARG A 9 -22.76 -2.84 -23.64
N ARG A 10 -23.30 -2.03 -24.56
CA ARG A 10 -22.64 -0.79 -25.00
C ARG A 10 -22.57 0.27 -23.90
N ALA A 11 -23.64 0.48 -23.14
CA ALA A 11 -23.66 1.43 -22.04
C ALA A 11 -22.66 1.08 -20.92
N THR A 12 -22.42 -0.21 -20.65
CA THR A 12 -21.38 -0.65 -19.71
C THR A 12 -19.97 -0.49 -20.30
N ALA A 13 -19.76 -0.79 -21.58
CA ALA A 13 -18.47 -0.58 -22.24
C ALA A 13 -18.10 0.89 -22.32
N ASP A 14 -19.01 1.77 -22.70
CA ASP A 14 -18.78 3.22 -22.78
C ASP A 14 -18.47 3.87 -21.42
N THR A 15 -19.00 3.30 -20.32
CA THR A 15 -18.71 3.82 -18.96
C THR A 15 -17.29 3.44 -18.49
N TYR A 16 -16.74 2.32 -18.98
CA TYR A 16 -15.38 1.87 -18.66
C TYR A 16 -14.28 2.59 -19.48
N GLU A 17 -14.62 3.20 -20.60
CA GLU A 17 -13.68 3.97 -21.43
C GLU A 17 -13.40 5.39 -20.93
N GLN A 18 -13.98 5.83 -19.82
CA GLN A 18 -13.83 7.21 -19.31
C GLN A 18 -12.46 7.48 -18.70
N LEU A 19 -11.80 6.50 -18.09
CA LEU A 19 -10.39 6.59 -17.70
C LEU A 19 -9.51 6.34 -18.93
N GLY A 20 -8.29 6.84 -18.93
CA GLY A 20 -7.36 6.90 -20.07
C GLY A 20 -7.30 5.64 -20.93
N GLU A 21 -6.83 5.75 -22.15
CA GLU A 21 -6.67 4.62 -23.07
C GLU A 21 -5.80 3.53 -22.42
N ARG A 22 -6.10 2.25 -22.70
CA ARG A 22 -5.36 1.05 -22.21
C ARG A 22 -3.92 1.03 -22.73
N ARG A 23 -3.04 1.88 -22.15
CA ARG A 23 -1.66 2.11 -22.62
C ARG A 23 -0.59 1.75 -21.60
N LEU A 24 -0.95 1.28 -20.41
CA LEU A 24 0.02 0.96 -19.37
C LEU A 24 0.75 -0.34 -19.66
N SER A 25 2.08 -0.28 -19.74
CA SER A 25 2.94 -1.46 -19.85
C SER A 25 3.05 -2.20 -18.51
N LEU A 26 3.59 -3.43 -18.52
CA LEU A 26 3.85 -4.17 -17.28
C LEU A 26 4.76 -3.40 -16.31
N PRO A 27 5.87 -2.75 -16.75
CA PRO A 27 6.66 -1.89 -15.86
C PRO A 27 5.86 -0.74 -15.22
N ASP A 28 4.95 -0.10 -15.95
CA ASP A 28 4.10 0.96 -15.38
C ASP A 28 3.20 0.43 -14.26
N VAL A 29 2.69 -0.79 -14.41
CA VAL A 29 1.82 -1.46 -13.43
C VAL A 29 2.63 -1.92 -12.21
N VAL A 30 3.83 -2.46 -12.41
CA VAL A 30 4.77 -2.82 -11.33
C VAL A 30 5.18 -1.57 -10.56
N ALA A 31 5.46 -0.47 -11.27
CA ALA A 31 5.83 0.80 -10.68
C ALA A 31 4.82 1.31 -9.64
N GLN A 32 3.54 1.13 -9.91
CA GLN A 32 2.48 1.54 -8.99
C GLN A 32 2.59 0.81 -7.65
N SER A 33 2.77 -0.51 -7.65
CA SER A 33 2.87 -1.27 -6.40
C SER A 33 4.22 -1.06 -5.70
N VAL A 34 5.34 -1.12 -6.44
CA VAL A 34 6.67 -0.90 -5.86
C VAL A 34 6.82 0.51 -5.32
N GLY A 35 6.35 1.52 -6.07
CA GLY A 35 6.42 2.90 -5.65
C GLY A 35 5.51 3.21 -4.46
N PHE A 36 4.30 2.62 -4.39
CA PHE A 36 3.44 2.77 -3.22
C PHE A 36 4.05 2.12 -1.97
N LEU A 37 4.63 0.93 -2.13
CA LEU A 37 5.25 0.17 -1.06
C LEU A 37 6.44 0.92 -0.43
N GLY A 38 7.19 1.70 -1.21
CA GLY A 38 8.30 2.53 -0.76
C GLY A 38 9.39 1.74 -0.05
N PRO A 39 10.16 0.91 -0.76
CA PRO A 39 11.10 0.01 -0.12
C PRO A 39 12.17 0.75 0.70
N VAL A 40 12.66 1.89 0.22
CA VAL A 40 13.71 2.68 0.89
C VAL A 40 13.16 3.44 2.09
N PHE A 41 11.98 4.04 1.93
CA PHE A 41 11.23 4.65 3.03
C PHE A 41 10.92 3.64 4.13
N SER A 42 10.45 2.46 3.75
CA SER A 42 10.13 1.37 4.69
C SER A 42 11.36 0.86 5.43
N ALA A 43 12.50 0.73 4.75
CA ALA A 43 13.76 0.41 5.41
C ALA A 43 14.13 1.49 6.45
N ALA A 44 14.12 2.76 6.06
CA ALA A 44 14.54 3.85 6.93
C ALA A 44 13.68 4.03 8.18
N PHE A 45 12.35 3.84 8.09
CA PHE A 45 11.41 4.22 9.14
C PHE A 45 10.58 3.08 9.72
N LEU A 46 10.42 1.95 9.02
CA LEU A 46 9.58 0.85 9.49
C LEU A 46 10.37 -0.37 10.00
N ILE A 47 11.58 -0.62 9.53
CA ILE A 47 12.44 -1.70 10.07
C ILE A 47 12.73 -1.50 11.56
N PRO A 48 13.00 -0.27 12.05
CA PRO A 48 13.15 -0.03 13.50
C PRO A 48 11.91 -0.43 14.31
N LEU A 49 10.69 -0.28 13.75
CA LEU A 49 9.46 -0.77 14.39
C LEU A 49 9.44 -2.29 14.51
N VAL A 50 9.88 -3.01 13.46
CA VAL A 50 10.00 -4.47 13.48
C VAL A 50 10.96 -4.92 14.57
N ALA A 51 12.06 -4.19 14.78
CA ALA A 51 13.01 -4.43 15.85
C ALA A 51 12.46 -4.08 17.26
N GLY A 52 11.36 -3.35 17.34
CA GLY A 52 10.73 -2.97 18.61
C GLY A 52 11.26 -1.66 19.20
N ILE A 53 12.10 -0.91 18.49
CA ILE A 53 12.79 0.25 19.03
C ILE A 53 11.86 1.44 19.26
N ILE A 54 10.97 1.69 18.30
CA ILE A 54 9.96 2.77 18.37
C ILE A 54 8.54 2.21 18.34
N SER A 55 8.39 0.94 18.69
CA SER A 55 7.08 0.29 18.73
C SER A 55 6.28 0.76 19.95
N ALA A 56 4.97 0.87 19.79
CA ALA A 56 4.05 1.28 20.86
C ALA A 56 4.10 0.36 22.09
N THR A 57 4.54 -0.88 21.92
CA THR A 57 4.63 -1.90 23.00
C THR A 57 6.04 -2.04 23.58
N GLY A 58 7.04 -1.40 22.98
CA GLY A 58 8.46 -1.61 23.30
C GLY A 58 8.96 -3.02 22.96
N LYS A 59 8.15 -3.82 22.24
CA LYS A 59 8.47 -5.19 21.84
C LYS A 59 8.60 -5.31 20.33
N GLY A 60 9.50 -6.18 19.91
CA GLY A 60 9.74 -6.51 18.50
C GLY A 60 10.70 -7.66 18.35
N GLY A 61 11.07 -7.98 17.11
CA GLY A 61 12.00 -9.07 16.79
C GLY A 61 13.42 -8.87 17.37
N GLY A 62 13.76 -7.64 17.75
CA GLY A 62 15.08 -7.32 18.26
C GLY A 62 16.17 -7.67 17.26
N VAL A 63 17.20 -8.36 17.69
CA VAL A 63 18.25 -8.88 16.80
C VAL A 63 17.67 -9.89 15.79
N ALA A 64 16.61 -10.62 16.15
CA ALA A 64 15.92 -11.57 15.28
C ALA A 64 14.89 -10.92 14.34
N SER A 65 14.93 -9.62 14.08
CA SER A 65 14.04 -8.90 13.15
C SER A 65 13.95 -9.53 11.75
N PRO A 66 15.04 -10.06 11.14
CA PRO A 66 14.94 -10.76 9.86
C PRO A 66 13.95 -11.94 9.88
N ILE A 67 13.86 -12.68 10.98
CA ILE A 67 12.86 -13.77 11.13
C ILE A 67 11.44 -13.21 11.09
N SER A 68 11.20 -12.10 11.81
CA SER A 68 9.90 -11.43 11.80
C SER A 68 9.49 -11.01 10.40
N VAL A 69 10.42 -10.45 9.63
CA VAL A 69 10.20 -10.06 8.23
C VAL A 69 9.93 -11.27 7.34
N ILE A 70 10.65 -12.39 7.52
CA ILE A 70 10.42 -13.61 6.75
C ILE A 70 9.00 -14.16 7.01
N ILE A 71 8.58 -14.24 8.27
CA ILE A 71 7.23 -14.72 8.62
C ILE A 71 6.16 -13.79 8.04
N ALA A 72 6.34 -12.46 8.16
CA ALA A 72 5.44 -11.48 7.55
C ALA A 72 5.39 -11.64 6.03
N ALA A 73 6.53 -11.82 5.38
CA ALA A 73 6.63 -12.04 3.93
C ALA A 73 5.85 -13.27 3.46
N VAL A 74 5.93 -14.39 4.19
CA VAL A 74 5.14 -15.60 3.90
C VAL A 74 3.64 -15.31 3.98
N GLY A 75 3.21 -14.59 5.01
CA GLY A 75 1.81 -14.17 5.17
C GLY A 75 1.34 -13.24 4.04
N VAL A 76 2.14 -12.24 3.69
CA VAL A 76 1.80 -11.30 2.61
C VAL A 76 1.88 -11.96 1.23
N PHE A 77 2.76 -12.95 1.05
CA PHE A 77 2.79 -13.73 -0.19
C PHE A 77 1.47 -14.49 -0.40
N ALA A 78 0.89 -15.04 0.67
CA ALA A 78 -0.43 -15.66 0.63
C ALA A 78 -1.54 -14.65 0.30
N LEU A 79 -1.50 -13.43 0.88
CA LEU A 79 -2.40 -12.33 0.53
C LEU A 79 -2.25 -11.91 -0.95
N GLY A 80 -1.03 -11.77 -1.43
CA GLY A 80 -0.72 -11.47 -2.84
C GLY A 80 -1.27 -12.52 -3.80
N TRP A 81 -1.19 -13.80 -3.39
CA TRP A 81 -1.80 -14.89 -4.14
C TRP A 81 -3.32 -14.73 -4.21
N VAL A 82 -4.01 -14.42 -3.11
CA VAL A 82 -5.46 -14.16 -3.08
C VAL A 82 -5.82 -12.98 -4.00
N VAL A 83 -5.11 -11.84 -3.89
CA VAL A 83 -5.29 -10.66 -4.77
C VAL A 83 -5.12 -11.07 -6.24
N SER A 84 -4.07 -11.83 -6.56
CA SER A 84 -3.80 -12.30 -7.92
C SER A 84 -4.92 -13.17 -8.49
N ARG A 85 -5.57 -13.99 -7.64
CA ARG A 85 -6.72 -14.81 -8.06
C ARG A 85 -7.96 -13.95 -8.35
N TYR A 86 -8.24 -12.94 -7.53
CA TYR A 86 -9.30 -11.96 -7.82
C TYR A 86 -9.00 -11.14 -9.08
N ALA A 87 -7.78 -10.65 -9.25
CA ALA A 87 -7.37 -9.83 -10.40
C ALA A 87 -7.46 -10.55 -11.74
N ARG A 88 -7.46 -11.90 -11.76
CA ARG A 88 -7.73 -12.68 -12.97
C ARG A 88 -9.20 -12.68 -13.39
N ARG A 89 -10.10 -12.32 -12.50
CA ARG A 89 -11.56 -12.37 -12.70
C ARG A 89 -12.17 -10.98 -12.78
N ILE A 90 -11.66 -10.03 -12.00
CA ILE A 90 -12.20 -8.68 -11.85
C ILE A 90 -11.16 -7.67 -12.32
N HIS A 91 -11.54 -6.79 -13.24
CA HIS A 91 -10.67 -5.82 -13.88
C HIS A 91 -11.22 -4.40 -13.73
N ALA A 92 -11.56 -4.02 -12.50
CA ALA A 92 -12.11 -2.72 -12.17
C ALA A 92 -11.12 -1.90 -11.33
N ALA A 93 -11.17 -0.58 -11.45
CA ALA A 93 -10.30 0.35 -10.74
C ALA A 93 -10.54 0.40 -9.23
N GLY A 94 -11.65 -0.17 -8.75
CA GLY A 94 -11.97 -0.27 -7.34
C GLY A 94 -11.14 -1.29 -6.55
N SER A 95 -10.31 -2.13 -7.23
CA SER A 95 -9.38 -3.06 -6.58
C SER A 95 -10.01 -3.84 -5.41
N LEU A 96 -9.52 -3.68 -4.19
CA LEU A 96 -10.01 -4.40 -3.01
C LEU A 96 -11.50 -4.15 -2.71
N TYR A 97 -12.03 -2.96 -3.04
CA TYR A 97 -13.46 -2.68 -2.97
C TYR A 97 -14.27 -3.72 -3.76
N ASP A 98 -13.88 -3.97 -5.02
CA ASP A 98 -14.54 -4.92 -5.89
C ASP A 98 -14.31 -6.38 -5.48
N TYR A 99 -13.10 -6.70 -4.96
CA TYR A 99 -12.76 -8.05 -4.50
C TYR A 99 -13.58 -8.45 -3.28
N VAL A 100 -13.72 -7.56 -2.31
CA VAL A 100 -14.59 -7.78 -1.14
C VAL A 100 -16.06 -7.85 -1.56
N ALA A 101 -16.48 -7.01 -2.51
CA ALA A 101 -17.85 -7.05 -3.03
C ALA A 101 -18.16 -8.41 -3.71
N GLU A 102 -17.23 -8.97 -4.46
CA GLU A 102 -17.39 -10.30 -5.09
C GLU A 102 -17.51 -11.41 -4.06
N GLY A 103 -16.65 -11.40 -3.02
CA GLY A 103 -16.63 -12.45 -2.00
C GLY A 103 -17.76 -12.34 -0.97
N LEU A 104 -17.98 -11.14 -0.39
CA LEU A 104 -18.86 -10.93 0.76
C LEU A 104 -20.18 -10.21 0.42
N GLY A 105 -20.27 -9.65 -0.79
CA GLY A 105 -21.44 -8.91 -1.25
C GLY A 105 -21.25 -7.41 -1.25
N ARG A 106 -22.13 -6.77 -2.00
CA ARG A 106 -22.08 -5.34 -2.32
C ARG A 106 -21.94 -4.43 -1.11
N ARG A 107 -22.68 -4.68 -0.03
CA ARG A 107 -22.61 -3.86 1.19
C ARG A 107 -21.24 -3.97 1.86
N ALA A 108 -20.71 -5.19 1.97
CA ALA A 108 -19.38 -5.41 2.52
C ALA A 108 -18.29 -4.75 1.66
N GLY A 109 -18.42 -4.81 0.32
CA GLY A 109 -17.52 -4.11 -0.60
C GLY A 109 -17.51 -2.60 -0.36
N VAL A 110 -18.70 -1.96 -0.25
CA VAL A 110 -18.79 -0.51 0.01
C VAL A 110 -18.13 -0.13 1.33
N ALA A 111 -18.41 -0.88 2.41
CA ALA A 111 -17.80 -0.62 3.72
C ALA A 111 -16.27 -0.83 3.68
N ALA A 112 -15.80 -1.88 2.99
CA ALA A 112 -14.36 -2.13 2.80
C ALA A 112 -13.70 -1.04 1.95
N GLY A 113 -14.33 -0.60 0.86
CA GLY A 113 -13.82 0.51 0.02
C GLY A 113 -13.74 1.83 0.78
N TRP A 114 -14.75 2.15 1.60
CA TRP A 114 -14.75 3.31 2.47
C TRP A 114 -13.57 3.28 3.45
N LEU A 115 -13.35 2.13 4.10
CA LEU A 115 -12.23 1.95 5.03
C LEU A 115 -10.89 2.01 4.31
N TYR A 116 -10.75 1.32 3.19
CA TYR A 116 -9.51 1.23 2.40
C TYR A 116 -9.05 2.59 1.90
N TYR A 117 -9.93 3.31 1.21
CA TYR A 117 -9.55 4.63 0.66
C TYR A 117 -9.44 5.70 1.74
N GLY A 118 -10.21 5.63 2.82
CA GLY A 118 -10.00 6.45 4.00
C GLY A 118 -8.62 6.22 4.64
N GLY A 119 -8.20 4.96 4.72
CA GLY A 119 -6.85 4.57 5.17
C GLY A 119 -5.73 5.16 4.31
N ILE A 120 -5.86 5.06 2.97
CA ILE A 120 -4.85 5.62 2.05
C ILE A 120 -4.83 7.15 2.09
N LEU A 121 -5.97 7.81 2.27
CA LEU A 121 -6.04 9.26 2.46
C LEU A 121 -5.28 9.71 3.72
N ALA A 122 -5.42 8.97 4.81
CA ALA A 122 -4.65 9.23 6.03
C ALA A 122 -3.15 9.02 5.80
N LEU A 123 -2.75 7.91 5.13
CA LEU A 123 -1.35 7.63 4.79
C LEU A 123 -0.71 8.77 4.00
N VAL A 124 -1.32 9.20 2.90
CA VAL A 124 -0.75 10.28 2.07
C VAL A 124 -0.69 11.61 2.81
N SER A 125 -1.69 11.91 3.64
CA SER A 125 -1.72 13.16 4.41
C SER A 125 -0.61 13.22 5.45
N GLY A 126 -0.40 12.11 6.17
CA GLY A 126 0.71 11.98 7.12
C GLY A 126 2.07 12.05 6.43
N LEU A 127 2.20 11.40 5.26
CA LEU A 127 3.46 11.39 4.50
C LEU A 127 3.82 12.78 3.94
N VAL A 128 2.84 13.57 3.50
CA VAL A 128 3.07 14.96 3.08
C VAL A 128 3.65 15.80 4.22
N LEU A 129 3.15 15.64 5.44
CA LEU A 129 3.68 16.31 6.63
C LEU A 129 5.08 15.81 6.99
N LEU A 130 5.31 14.51 6.89
CA LEU A 130 6.64 13.93 7.13
C LEU A 130 7.66 14.49 6.14
N ILE A 131 7.36 14.52 4.84
CA ILE A 131 8.25 15.07 3.82
C ILE A 131 8.55 16.55 4.09
N GLY A 132 7.53 17.33 4.46
CA GLY A 132 7.72 18.76 4.79
C GLY A 132 8.63 18.97 5.98
N GLY A 133 8.44 18.20 7.05
CA GLY A 133 9.31 18.26 8.24
C GLY A 133 10.71 17.70 8.00
N TYR A 134 10.81 16.65 7.21
CA TYR A 134 12.06 16.06 6.77
C TYR A 134 12.90 17.07 5.99
N LEU A 135 12.35 17.73 4.98
CA LEU A 135 13.01 18.79 4.21
C LEU A 135 13.45 19.94 5.10
N GLN A 136 12.60 20.39 6.02
CA GLN A 136 12.95 21.44 6.96
C GLN A 136 14.14 21.02 7.83
N SER A 137 14.14 19.83 8.41
CA SER A 137 15.20 19.38 9.31
C SER A 137 16.53 19.14 8.58
N THR A 138 16.49 18.46 7.42
CA THR A 138 17.69 18.16 6.62
C THR A 138 18.36 19.45 6.12
N ILE A 139 17.57 20.39 5.56
CA ILE A 139 18.12 21.66 5.06
C ILE A 139 18.74 22.48 6.21
N ALA A 140 18.09 22.52 7.38
CA ALA A 140 18.64 23.21 8.55
C ALA A 140 19.97 22.62 9.01
N THR A 141 20.06 21.29 9.05
CA THR A 141 21.22 20.55 9.57
C THR A 141 22.39 20.60 8.60
N ASP A 142 22.13 20.32 7.32
CA ASP A 142 23.18 20.14 6.31
C ASP A 142 23.76 21.45 5.79
N PHE A 143 22.86 22.41 5.53
CA PHE A 143 23.27 23.69 4.93
C PHE A 143 23.42 24.81 5.97
N LYS A 144 23.05 24.57 7.24
CA LYS A 144 23.14 25.55 8.35
C LYS A 144 22.43 26.87 8.03
N VAL A 145 21.35 26.81 7.26
CA VAL A 145 20.50 27.95 6.88
C VAL A 145 19.13 27.82 7.55
N THR A 146 18.43 28.95 7.69
CA THR A 146 17.05 28.94 8.16
C THR A 146 16.14 28.47 7.00
N PRO A 147 15.57 27.25 7.07
CA PRO A 147 14.75 26.72 6.00
C PRO A 147 13.34 27.33 6.03
N LEU A 148 12.59 27.10 4.96
CA LEU A 148 11.15 27.33 4.97
C LEU A 148 10.49 26.50 6.07
N PRO A 149 9.39 26.97 6.68
CA PRO A 149 8.66 26.19 7.69
C PRO A 149 8.04 24.94 7.08
N ASN A 150 7.81 23.91 7.89
CA ASN A 150 7.22 22.62 7.49
C ASN A 150 5.98 22.77 6.57
N TRP A 151 5.04 23.64 6.95
CA TRP A 151 3.82 23.84 6.17
C TRP A 151 4.09 24.34 4.74
N ALA A 152 5.10 25.17 4.54
CA ALA A 152 5.45 25.66 3.20
C ALA A 152 6.05 24.55 2.33
N TRP A 153 6.93 23.71 2.88
CA TRP A 153 7.42 22.51 2.21
C TRP A 153 6.29 21.54 1.89
N SER A 154 5.39 21.32 2.84
CA SER A 154 4.21 20.45 2.62
C SER A 154 3.32 20.97 1.48
N LEU A 155 3.12 22.29 1.35
CA LEU A 155 2.38 22.88 0.24
C LEU A 155 3.09 22.67 -1.11
N LEU A 156 4.42 22.77 -1.15
CA LEU A 156 5.19 22.46 -2.37
C LEU A 156 5.05 20.99 -2.78
N VAL A 157 5.08 20.08 -1.81
CA VAL A 157 4.83 18.65 -2.05
C VAL A 157 3.41 18.42 -2.57
N ILE A 158 2.40 19.06 -1.99
CA ILE A 158 1.01 18.98 -2.45
C ILE A 158 0.88 19.49 -3.88
N ALA A 159 1.48 20.63 -4.21
CA ALA A 159 1.47 21.18 -5.58
C ALA A 159 2.14 20.22 -6.58
N PHE A 160 3.24 19.61 -6.20
CA PHE A 160 3.92 18.58 -6.98
C PHE A 160 3.03 17.35 -7.22
N LEU A 161 2.42 16.80 -6.16
CA LEU A 161 1.53 15.63 -6.25
C LEU A 161 0.33 15.90 -7.15
N PHE A 162 -0.30 17.08 -6.99
CA PHE A 162 -1.41 17.50 -7.85
C PHE A 162 -0.98 17.60 -9.31
N GLY A 163 0.12 18.28 -9.58
CA GLY A 163 0.64 18.46 -10.94
C GLY A 163 0.89 17.13 -11.63
N VAL A 164 1.68 16.24 -10.99
CA VAL A 164 2.02 14.94 -11.59
C VAL A 164 0.80 14.04 -11.77
N ALA A 165 -0.11 13.99 -10.79
CA ALA A 165 -1.32 13.17 -10.87
C ALA A 165 -2.32 13.70 -11.92
N TYR A 166 -2.36 15.03 -12.13
CA TYR A 166 -3.23 15.70 -13.11
C TYR A 166 -2.82 15.43 -14.56
N PHE A 167 -1.51 15.42 -14.85
CA PHE A 167 -1.00 15.22 -16.22
C PHE A 167 -1.20 13.80 -16.76
N GLY A 168 -1.51 12.85 -15.91
CA GLY A 168 -1.93 11.49 -16.30
C GLY A 168 -1.13 10.38 -15.64
N VAL A 169 -1.77 9.21 -15.55
CA VAL A 169 -1.25 8.05 -14.83
C VAL A 169 0.09 7.56 -15.36
N ARG A 170 0.30 7.57 -16.67
CA ARG A 170 1.54 7.10 -17.28
C ARG A 170 2.76 7.96 -16.91
N ILE A 171 2.56 9.27 -16.81
CA ILE A 171 3.62 10.20 -16.36
C ILE A 171 3.90 9.93 -14.88
N SER A 172 2.84 9.85 -14.07
CA SER A 172 2.93 9.57 -12.65
C SER A 172 3.65 8.24 -12.34
N THR A 173 3.25 7.12 -12.99
CA THR A 173 3.86 5.81 -12.75
C THR A 173 5.30 5.73 -13.22
N ARG A 174 5.64 6.36 -14.35
CA ARG A 174 7.04 6.41 -14.83
C ARG A 174 7.94 7.23 -13.93
N PHE A 175 7.45 8.38 -13.48
CA PHE A 175 8.18 9.21 -12.53
C PHE A 175 8.40 8.47 -11.21
N GLN A 176 7.35 7.84 -10.69
CA GLN A 176 7.39 6.99 -9.50
C GLN A 176 8.40 5.84 -9.65
N LEU A 177 8.40 5.15 -10.81
CA LEU A 177 9.35 4.08 -11.09
C LEU A 177 10.79 4.58 -11.09
N THR A 178 11.05 5.73 -11.74
CA THR A 178 12.40 6.31 -11.80
C THR A 178 12.91 6.65 -10.40
N LEU A 179 12.10 7.33 -9.60
CA LEU A 179 12.46 7.67 -8.22
C LEU A 179 12.75 6.40 -7.40
N ALA A 180 11.83 5.43 -7.44
CA ALA A 180 11.97 4.18 -6.67
C ALA A 180 13.20 3.37 -7.10
N LEU A 181 13.48 3.26 -8.42
CA LEU A 181 14.64 2.52 -8.91
C LEU A 181 15.97 3.18 -8.54
N VAL A 182 16.07 4.51 -8.67
CA VAL A 182 17.28 5.25 -8.26
C VAL A 182 17.52 5.04 -6.77
N SER A 183 16.49 5.24 -5.93
CA SER A 183 16.59 5.07 -4.48
C SER A 183 16.98 3.65 -4.09
N LEU A 184 16.36 2.67 -4.74
CA LEU A 184 16.62 1.25 -4.50
C LEU A 184 18.05 0.85 -4.86
N CYS A 185 18.55 1.26 -6.03
CA CYS A 185 19.91 0.94 -6.47
C CYS A 185 20.96 1.51 -5.48
N VAL A 186 20.77 2.75 -5.04
CA VAL A 186 21.67 3.38 -4.08
C VAL A 186 21.65 2.64 -2.75
N LEU A 187 20.46 2.34 -2.22
CA LEU A 187 20.34 1.67 -0.93
C LEU A 187 20.85 0.23 -0.96
N LEU A 188 20.59 -0.53 -2.03
CA LEU A 188 21.16 -1.86 -2.21
C LEU A 188 22.68 -1.83 -2.27
N ALA A 189 23.27 -0.89 -3.01
CA ALA A 189 24.71 -0.73 -3.07
C ALA A 189 25.27 -0.40 -1.67
N PHE A 190 24.59 0.46 -0.92
CA PHE A 190 25.00 0.80 0.45
C PHE A 190 24.87 -0.42 1.39
N PHE A 191 23.80 -1.20 1.33
CA PHE A 191 23.67 -2.40 2.14
C PHE A 191 24.74 -3.45 1.84
N ILE A 192 25.03 -3.67 0.56
CA ILE A 192 26.12 -4.56 0.15
C ILE A 192 27.47 -4.05 0.68
N TYR A 193 27.71 -2.73 0.60
CA TYR A 193 28.90 -2.12 1.13
C TYR A 193 29.04 -2.34 2.64
N VAL A 194 27.98 -2.12 3.44
CA VAL A 194 27.99 -2.35 4.89
C VAL A 194 28.31 -3.83 5.20
N ILE A 195 27.70 -4.77 4.50
CA ILE A 195 27.91 -6.21 4.71
C ILE A 195 29.37 -6.59 4.37
N VAL A 196 29.93 -6.03 3.30
CA VAL A 196 31.33 -6.27 2.89
C VAL A 196 32.32 -5.65 3.89
N ASP A 197 32.06 -4.42 4.37
CA ASP A 197 32.92 -3.74 5.35
C ASP A 197 32.90 -4.47 6.71
N LEU A 198 31.80 -5.07 7.11
CA LEU A 198 31.70 -5.94 8.29
C LEU A 198 32.56 -7.19 8.19
N GLY A 199 32.79 -7.73 6.98
CA GLY A 199 33.65 -8.87 6.76
C GLY A 199 33.36 -10.05 7.69
N GLY A 200 34.35 -10.46 8.48
CA GLY A 200 34.24 -11.56 9.45
C GLY A 200 33.35 -11.27 10.66
N ALA A 201 32.88 -10.02 10.85
CA ALA A 201 31.94 -9.66 11.90
C ALA A 201 30.48 -9.99 11.51
N ASN A 202 30.22 -10.38 10.27
CA ASN A 202 28.91 -10.89 9.87
C ASN A 202 28.55 -12.14 10.66
N SER A 203 27.28 -12.31 11.00
CA SER A 203 26.81 -13.44 11.82
C SER A 203 25.45 -13.93 11.36
N GLY A 204 25.23 -15.25 11.47
CA GLY A 204 23.92 -15.86 11.27
C GLY A 204 22.95 -15.66 12.45
N ARG A 205 23.41 -15.11 13.56
CA ARG A 205 22.64 -14.90 14.79
C ARG A 205 21.26 -14.23 14.57
N PRO A 206 21.08 -13.24 13.66
CA PRO A 206 19.76 -12.66 13.40
C PRO A 206 18.72 -13.65 12.85
N PHE A 207 19.12 -14.79 12.39
CA PHE A 207 18.22 -15.86 11.91
C PHE A 207 17.98 -16.95 12.95
N GLU A 208 18.43 -16.74 14.19
CA GLU A 208 18.18 -17.64 15.32
C GLU A 208 17.08 -17.05 16.22
N PRO A 209 15.98 -17.78 16.52
CA PRO A 209 14.93 -17.29 17.42
C PRO A 209 15.42 -16.95 18.82
N SER A 210 16.51 -17.58 19.26
CA SER A 210 17.19 -17.29 20.54
C SER A 210 17.80 -15.89 20.63
N ALA A 211 18.02 -15.23 19.50
CA ALA A 211 18.53 -13.86 19.46
C ALA A 211 17.48 -12.80 19.79
N ALA A 212 16.18 -13.15 19.81
CA ALA A 212 15.12 -12.25 20.23
C ALA A 212 15.09 -12.14 21.76
N ALA A 213 15.15 -10.93 22.29
CA ALA A 213 15.15 -10.70 23.73
C ALA A 213 13.89 -11.25 24.43
N ASP A 214 12.72 -11.11 23.77
CA ASP A 214 11.44 -11.64 24.24
C ASP A 214 11.09 -13.00 23.61
N GLY A 215 12.04 -13.71 23.01
CA GLY A 215 11.85 -14.98 22.31
C GLY A 215 10.79 -14.89 21.21
N TRP A 216 9.98 -15.93 21.05
CA TRP A 216 8.92 -15.98 20.03
C TRP A 216 7.87 -14.87 20.18
N SER A 217 7.59 -14.40 21.41
CA SER A 217 6.68 -13.27 21.63
C SER A 217 7.20 -12.00 20.94
N GLY A 218 8.48 -11.68 21.09
CA GLY A 218 9.11 -10.56 20.42
C GLY A 218 9.10 -10.71 18.90
N ILE A 219 9.41 -11.90 18.38
CA ILE A 219 9.36 -12.20 16.94
C ILE A 219 7.94 -11.95 16.39
N PHE A 220 6.89 -12.45 17.05
CA PHE A 220 5.51 -12.23 16.59
C PHE A 220 5.07 -10.77 16.68
N PHE A 221 5.54 -10.00 17.67
CA PHE A 221 5.34 -8.54 17.64
C PHE A 221 6.03 -7.89 16.45
N GLY A 222 7.24 -8.32 16.13
CA GLY A 222 7.93 -7.89 14.91
C GLY A 222 7.17 -8.24 13.63
N VAL A 223 6.50 -9.40 13.56
CA VAL A 223 5.64 -9.77 12.41
C VAL A 223 4.50 -8.79 12.21
N LEU A 224 3.88 -8.29 13.28
CA LEU A 224 2.79 -7.32 13.18
C LEU A 224 3.22 -6.05 12.43
N TYR A 225 4.39 -5.52 12.80
CA TYR A 225 4.98 -4.38 12.09
C TYR A 225 5.55 -4.80 10.72
N GLY A 226 6.05 -6.03 10.61
CA GLY A 226 6.53 -6.59 9.35
C GLY A 226 5.48 -6.63 8.24
N VAL A 227 4.21 -6.88 8.57
CA VAL A 227 3.11 -6.81 7.59
C VAL A 227 2.93 -5.40 7.01
N LEU A 228 3.18 -4.35 7.82
CA LEU A 228 3.08 -2.96 7.38
C LEU A 228 4.11 -2.58 6.32
N LEU A 229 5.29 -3.26 6.30
CA LEU A 229 6.31 -3.05 5.27
C LEU A 229 5.77 -3.32 3.85
N PHE A 230 4.80 -4.22 3.73
CA PHE A 230 4.27 -4.67 2.45
C PHE A 230 2.99 -3.96 2.03
N VAL A 231 2.45 -3.04 2.82
CA VAL A 231 1.23 -2.30 2.48
C VAL A 231 1.42 -1.57 1.15
N GLY A 232 0.51 -1.81 0.20
CA GLY A 232 0.57 -1.23 -1.14
C GLY A 232 0.92 -2.23 -2.26
N PHE A 233 1.29 -3.48 -1.93
CA PHE A 233 1.60 -4.51 -2.93
C PHE A 233 0.47 -4.75 -3.94
N GLU A 234 -0.78 -4.51 -3.53
CA GLU A 234 -2.00 -4.73 -4.30
C GLU A 234 -2.39 -3.54 -5.18
N THR A 235 -1.77 -2.38 -5.02
CA THR A 235 -2.25 -1.13 -5.64
C THR A 235 -2.14 -1.08 -7.16
N SER A 236 -1.35 -1.96 -7.77
CA SER A 236 -1.39 -2.21 -9.21
C SER A 236 -2.79 -2.57 -9.71
N ALA A 237 -3.63 -3.18 -8.87
CA ALA A 237 -5.00 -3.54 -9.22
C ALA A 237 -5.89 -2.31 -9.48
N ASN A 238 -5.59 -1.14 -8.91
CA ASN A 238 -6.29 0.11 -9.22
C ASN A 238 -6.09 0.59 -10.66
N LEU A 239 -5.08 0.06 -11.36
CA LEU A 239 -4.77 0.38 -12.75
C LEU A 239 -5.34 -0.65 -13.74
N ALA A 240 -6.20 -1.56 -13.30
CA ALA A 240 -6.71 -2.65 -14.13
C ALA A 240 -7.46 -2.17 -15.37
N GLU A 241 -8.23 -1.08 -15.28
CA GLU A 241 -8.98 -0.50 -16.40
C GLU A 241 -8.08 0.14 -17.47
N GLU A 242 -6.91 0.67 -17.04
CA GLU A 242 -5.94 1.35 -17.89
C GLU A 242 -4.85 0.39 -18.45
N THR A 243 -4.95 -0.90 -18.10
CA THR A 243 -3.98 -1.95 -18.48
C THR A 243 -4.53 -2.82 -19.63
N PRO A 244 -3.80 -2.99 -20.77
CA PRO A 244 -4.28 -3.76 -21.92
C PRO A 244 -4.55 -5.23 -21.62
N ARG A 245 -3.74 -5.84 -20.75
CA ARG A 245 -3.82 -7.27 -20.37
C ARG A 245 -3.93 -7.45 -18.87
N PRO A 246 -5.01 -6.94 -18.22
CA PRO A 246 -5.09 -6.90 -16.77
C PRO A 246 -5.03 -8.29 -16.14
N LYS A 247 -5.65 -9.31 -16.74
CA LYS A 247 -5.63 -10.73 -16.31
C LYS A 247 -4.22 -11.30 -16.12
N ARG A 248 -3.22 -10.75 -16.83
CA ARG A 248 -1.83 -11.21 -16.79
C ARG A 248 -0.93 -10.21 -16.05
N HIS A 249 -1.05 -8.91 -16.37
CA HIS A 249 -0.13 -7.91 -15.86
C HIS A 249 -0.32 -7.63 -14.37
N ILE A 250 -1.58 -7.56 -13.89
CA ILE A 250 -1.86 -7.28 -12.46
C ILE A 250 -1.34 -8.43 -11.56
N PRO A 251 -1.68 -9.73 -11.80
CA PRO A 251 -1.13 -10.81 -11.01
C PRO A 251 0.41 -10.88 -11.02
N ILE A 252 1.04 -10.63 -12.17
CA ILE A 252 2.51 -10.59 -12.25
C ILE A 252 3.07 -9.44 -11.41
N ALA A 253 2.50 -8.23 -11.52
CA ALA A 253 2.94 -7.07 -10.76
C ALA A 253 2.82 -7.31 -9.25
N VAL A 254 1.68 -7.79 -8.77
CA VAL A 254 1.45 -8.12 -7.35
C VAL A 254 2.48 -9.13 -6.84
N MET A 255 2.61 -10.27 -7.51
CA MET A 255 3.52 -11.34 -7.06
C MET A 255 4.98 -10.95 -7.15
N PHE A 256 5.36 -10.22 -8.21
CA PHE A 256 6.71 -9.66 -8.36
C PHE A 256 7.03 -8.69 -7.22
N THR A 257 6.12 -7.76 -6.94
CA THR A 257 6.30 -6.77 -5.87
C THR A 257 6.50 -7.42 -4.51
N VAL A 258 5.64 -8.40 -4.16
CA VAL A 258 5.77 -9.12 -2.89
C VAL A 258 7.07 -9.92 -2.82
N GLY A 259 7.42 -10.67 -3.89
CA GLY A 259 8.64 -11.46 -3.93
C GLY A 259 9.90 -10.59 -3.82
N PHE A 260 9.97 -9.51 -4.59
CA PHE A 260 11.05 -8.53 -4.54
C PHE A 260 11.16 -7.89 -3.15
N ALA A 261 10.04 -7.39 -2.61
CA ALA A 261 10.01 -6.74 -1.31
C ALA A 261 10.42 -7.69 -0.18
N SER A 262 10.05 -8.97 -0.26
CA SER A 262 10.45 -9.98 0.72
C SER A 262 11.97 -10.12 0.82
N ILE A 263 12.66 -10.23 -0.32
CA ILE A 263 14.11 -10.33 -0.37
C ILE A 263 14.75 -9.03 0.14
N PHE A 264 14.25 -7.90 -0.34
CA PHE A 264 14.78 -6.58 0.02
C PHE A 264 14.64 -6.29 1.51
N TYR A 265 13.48 -6.52 2.12
CA TYR A 265 13.26 -6.22 3.54
C TYR A 265 13.98 -7.18 4.48
N VAL A 266 14.19 -8.43 4.10
CA VAL A 266 15.05 -9.34 4.86
C VAL A 266 16.50 -8.85 4.85
N LEU A 267 16.99 -8.41 3.67
CA LEU A 267 18.31 -7.82 3.53
C LEU A 267 18.43 -6.53 4.35
N ALA A 268 17.45 -5.63 4.27
CA ALA A 268 17.42 -4.39 5.03
C ALA A 268 17.45 -4.65 6.54
N ALA A 269 16.57 -5.54 7.03
CA ALA A 269 16.52 -5.89 8.45
C ALA A 269 17.84 -6.51 8.93
N TYR A 270 18.46 -7.38 8.11
CA TYR A 270 19.78 -7.93 8.44
C TYR A 270 20.84 -6.83 8.51
N THR A 271 20.93 -6.00 7.46
CA THR A 271 21.97 -4.98 7.35
C THR A 271 21.89 -3.93 8.47
N GLU A 272 20.68 -3.49 8.81
CA GLU A 272 20.51 -2.55 9.92
C GLU A 272 20.94 -3.16 11.25
N ILE A 273 20.55 -4.39 11.56
CA ILE A 273 20.97 -5.07 12.80
C ILE A 273 22.47 -5.33 12.79
N ALA A 274 23.03 -5.81 11.68
CA ALA A 274 24.45 -6.11 11.55
C ALA A 274 25.32 -4.85 11.61
N GLY A 275 24.90 -3.77 10.97
CA GLY A 275 25.58 -2.48 10.98
C GLY A 275 25.70 -1.85 12.36
N PHE A 276 24.78 -2.18 13.28
CA PHE A 276 24.90 -1.83 14.71
C PHE A 276 25.53 -2.96 15.55
N HIS A 277 26.32 -3.84 14.92
CA HIS A 277 27.03 -4.94 15.57
C HIS A 277 26.13 -5.85 16.42
N PHE A 278 24.91 -6.11 15.93
CA PHE A 278 23.90 -6.95 16.60
C PHE A 278 23.52 -6.47 18.01
N SER A 279 23.65 -5.17 18.28
CA SER A 279 23.37 -4.54 19.57
C SER A 279 22.12 -3.66 19.50
N LEU A 280 21.04 -4.08 20.17
CA LEU A 280 19.82 -3.26 20.29
C LEU A 280 20.06 -1.96 21.02
N LYS A 281 21.04 -1.89 21.94
CA LYS A 281 21.37 -0.68 22.68
C LYS A 281 21.91 0.41 21.74
N THR A 282 22.81 0.06 20.83
CA THR A 282 23.36 1.00 19.85
C THR A 282 22.34 1.39 18.80
N LEU A 283 21.56 0.42 18.32
CA LEU A 283 20.47 0.67 17.39
C LEU A 283 19.41 1.61 17.99
N SER A 284 19.01 1.39 19.27
CA SER A 284 18.03 2.25 19.94
C SER A 284 18.56 3.65 20.28
N ALA A 285 19.85 3.85 20.33
CA ALA A 285 20.43 5.18 20.47
C ALA A 285 20.26 6.05 19.20
N ALA A 286 20.10 5.40 18.02
CA ALA A 286 19.87 6.04 16.72
C ALA A 286 18.35 6.17 16.38
N VAL A 287 17.51 6.35 17.38
CA VAL A 287 16.04 6.19 17.39
C VAL A 287 15.28 6.83 16.20
N THR A 288 15.72 8.00 15.73
CA THR A 288 14.95 8.73 14.69
C THR A 288 15.28 8.32 13.27
N ALA A 289 16.45 7.76 13.01
CA ALA A 289 16.87 7.35 11.67
C ALA A 289 18.10 6.42 11.69
N PRO A 290 17.97 5.14 12.07
CA PRO A 290 19.09 4.20 12.09
C PRO A 290 19.84 4.12 10.76
N LEU A 291 19.13 4.16 9.63
CA LEU A 291 19.74 4.13 8.30
C LEU A 291 20.74 5.28 8.08
N PHE A 292 20.41 6.51 8.49
CA PHE A 292 21.32 7.67 8.36
C PHE A 292 22.50 7.56 9.30
N ALA A 293 22.30 7.03 10.51
CA ALA A 293 23.42 6.77 11.41
C ALA A 293 24.42 5.75 10.83
N LEU A 294 23.96 4.76 10.04
CA LEU A 294 24.86 3.88 9.29
C LEU A 294 25.57 4.60 8.15
N GLY A 295 24.90 5.58 7.49
CA GLY A 295 25.48 6.41 6.44
C GLY A 295 26.51 7.42 6.93
N ALA A 296 26.51 7.74 8.22
CA ALA A 296 27.40 8.72 8.84
C ALA A 296 28.88 8.35 8.70
N PRO A 297 29.82 9.32 8.90
CA PRO A 297 31.26 9.07 8.85
C PRO A 297 31.71 7.97 9.82
N LYS A 298 32.77 7.23 9.47
CA LYS A 298 33.36 6.19 10.32
C LYS A 298 33.79 6.74 11.69
N SER A 299 34.20 8.02 11.76
CA SER A 299 34.51 8.70 13.02
C SER A 299 33.31 8.87 13.96
N ALA A 300 32.10 8.80 13.43
CA ALA A 300 30.84 8.83 14.17
C ALA A 300 30.21 7.43 14.36
N GLY A 301 30.96 6.39 14.01
CA GLY A 301 30.47 4.99 14.13
C GLY A 301 29.62 4.49 12.95
N GLY A 302 29.55 5.25 11.86
CA GLY A 302 28.89 4.82 10.63
C GLY A 302 29.85 4.13 9.64
N TYR A 303 29.35 3.79 8.47
CA TYR A 303 30.09 3.12 7.39
C TYR A 303 30.42 4.05 6.23
N GLY A 304 29.80 5.21 6.18
CA GLY A 304 29.89 6.14 5.08
C GLY A 304 30.77 7.35 5.35
N GLY A 305 30.30 8.47 4.91
CA GLY A 305 30.84 9.80 5.08
C GLY A 305 29.77 10.83 4.76
N THR A 306 30.05 12.11 4.96
CA THR A 306 29.07 13.19 4.75
C THR A 306 28.38 13.12 3.37
N TRP A 307 29.08 12.65 2.35
CA TRP A 307 28.52 12.52 1.01
C TRP A 307 27.52 11.36 0.90
N ILE A 308 27.84 10.21 1.52
CA ILE A 308 26.95 9.03 1.54
C ILE A 308 25.70 9.33 2.35
N ASP A 309 25.85 9.99 3.49
CA ASP A 309 24.73 10.39 4.34
C ASP A 309 23.73 11.27 3.58
N ARG A 310 24.21 12.32 2.91
CA ARG A 310 23.38 13.16 2.05
C ARG A 310 22.76 12.45 0.87
N LEU A 311 23.46 11.48 0.29
CA LEU A 311 22.91 10.65 -0.78
C LEU A 311 21.78 9.78 -0.26
N LEU A 312 21.92 9.18 0.92
CA LEU A 312 20.86 8.40 1.57
C LEU A 312 19.64 9.28 1.89
N GLU A 313 19.86 10.48 2.42
CA GLU A 313 18.79 11.45 2.66
C GLU A 313 18.02 11.79 1.38
N LEU A 314 18.73 12.03 0.28
CA LEU A 314 18.12 12.33 -1.02
C LEU A 314 17.30 11.15 -1.57
N VAL A 315 17.81 9.93 -1.49
CA VAL A 315 17.10 8.75 -2.03
C VAL A 315 15.93 8.36 -1.16
N VAL A 316 15.99 8.56 0.16
CA VAL A 316 14.82 8.41 1.05
C VAL A 316 13.74 9.44 0.69
N LEU A 317 14.11 10.70 0.43
CA LEU A 317 13.16 11.72 -0.05
C LEU A 317 12.50 11.31 -1.38
N PHE A 318 13.27 10.80 -2.32
CA PHE A 318 12.74 10.34 -3.61
C PHE A 318 11.74 9.19 -3.42
N ASP A 319 12.04 8.26 -2.55
CA ASP A 319 11.15 7.14 -2.28
C ASP A 319 9.88 7.59 -1.55
N MET A 320 9.98 8.51 -0.57
CA MET A 320 8.82 9.12 0.09
C MET A 320 7.90 9.83 -0.93
N LEU A 321 8.45 10.54 -1.91
CA LEU A 321 7.68 11.17 -2.98
C LEU A 321 7.02 10.12 -3.89
N ALA A 322 7.70 9.00 -4.17
CA ALA A 322 7.13 7.90 -4.93
C ALA A 322 5.94 7.26 -4.20
N VAL A 323 6.07 7.03 -2.88
CA VAL A 323 4.96 6.54 -2.03
C VAL A 323 3.78 7.51 -2.04
N ALA A 324 4.03 8.80 -1.84
CA ALA A 324 2.98 9.82 -1.83
C ALA A 324 2.23 9.88 -3.17
N LEU A 325 2.94 9.76 -4.29
CA LEU A 325 2.35 9.63 -5.63
C LEU A 325 1.52 8.35 -5.77
N GLY A 326 2.04 7.22 -5.32
CA GLY A 326 1.33 5.94 -5.34
C GLY A 326 0.03 5.98 -4.57
N CYS A 327 0.05 6.55 -3.36
CA CYS A 327 -1.13 6.78 -2.53
C CYS A 327 -2.14 7.71 -3.24
N THR A 328 -1.68 8.80 -3.85
CA THR A 328 -2.53 9.76 -4.57
C THR A 328 -3.20 9.11 -5.77
N VAL A 329 -2.46 8.33 -6.55
CA VAL A 329 -2.98 7.60 -7.72
C VAL A 329 -3.99 6.54 -7.29
N SER A 330 -3.68 5.72 -6.29
CA SER A 330 -4.54 4.65 -5.80
C SER A 330 -5.86 5.21 -5.22
N SER A 331 -5.78 6.18 -4.30
CA SER A 331 -6.97 6.76 -3.67
C SER A 331 -7.86 7.50 -4.66
N SER A 332 -7.29 8.26 -5.60
CA SER A 332 -8.09 8.99 -6.59
C SER A 332 -8.88 8.05 -7.52
N ARG A 333 -8.31 6.92 -7.92
CA ARG A 333 -9.01 5.93 -8.75
C ARG A 333 -10.08 5.18 -7.97
N GLY A 334 -9.81 4.86 -6.72
CA GLY A 334 -10.80 4.23 -5.87
C GLY A 334 -11.99 5.12 -5.53
N ILE A 335 -11.74 6.39 -5.19
CA ILE A 335 -12.80 7.39 -4.99
C ILE A 335 -13.61 7.55 -6.28
N PHE A 336 -12.94 7.63 -7.44
CA PHE A 336 -13.62 7.66 -8.73
C PHE A 336 -14.51 6.43 -8.95
N ALA A 337 -14.01 5.22 -8.69
CA ALA A 337 -14.77 3.98 -8.86
C ALA A 337 -16.02 3.97 -7.98
N MET A 338 -15.89 4.31 -6.69
CA MET A 338 -17.02 4.38 -5.77
C MET A 338 -18.04 5.47 -6.17
N ALA A 339 -17.58 6.61 -6.69
CA ALA A 339 -18.45 7.70 -7.17
C ALA A 339 -19.18 7.30 -8.45
N ARG A 340 -18.51 6.65 -9.40
CA ARG A 340 -19.10 6.09 -10.62
C ARG A 340 -20.21 5.08 -10.30
N ASP A 341 -19.98 4.25 -9.30
CA ASP A 341 -20.96 3.27 -8.80
C ASP A 341 -22.05 3.91 -7.92
N ARG A 342 -22.04 5.23 -7.78
CA ARG A 342 -22.99 6.02 -6.95
C ARG A 342 -23.02 5.59 -5.48
N ARG A 343 -21.88 5.15 -4.93
CA ARG A 343 -21.73 4.85 -3.50
C ARG A 343 -21.39 6.07 -2.67
N ILE A 344 -20.78 7.05 -3.32
CA ILE A 344 -20.48 8.40 -2.84
C ILE A 344 -20.97 9.40 -3.89
N PRO A 345 -20.99 10.70 -3.64
CA PRO A 345 -21.50 11.69 -4.60
C PRO A 345 -20.89 11.55 -5.99
N SER A 346 -21.75 11.41 -7.00
CA SER A 346 -21.32 11.15 -8.39
C SER A 346 -20.51 12.28 -9.03
N ALA A 347 -20.56 13.50 -8.47
CA ALA A 347 -19.70 14.62 -8.87
C ALA A 347 -18.20 14.28 -8.75
N LEU A 348 -17.83 13.37 -7.83
CA LEU A 348 -16.45 12.90 -7.65
C LEU A 348 -15.97 11.98 -8.77
N ALA A 349 -16.86 11.51 -9.65
CA ALA A 349 -16.53 10.77 -10.87
C ALA A 349 -16.21 11.66 -12.08
N THR A 350 -16.00 12.98 -11.86
CA THR A 350 -15.64 13.90 -12.95
C THR A 350 -14.21 13.65 -13.43
N VAL A 351 -14.08 13.50 -14.76
CA VAL A 351 -12.81 13.24 -15.46
C VAL A 351 -12.40 14.45 -16.30
N SER A 352 -11.10 14.75 -16.32
CA SER A 352 -10.54 15.79 -17.19
C SER A 352 -10.71 15.42 -18.67
N LYS A 353 -11.29 16.31 -19.46
CA LYS A 353 -11.45 16.12 -20.92
C LYS A 353 -10.10 15.97 -21.64
N ARG A 354 -9.04 16.67 -21.18
CA ARG A 354 -7.72 16.72 -21.82
C ARG A 354 -6.84 15.53 -21.43
N HIS A 355 -6.77 15.22 -20.13
CA HIS A 355 -5.82 14.24 -19.59
C HIS A 355 -6.48 12.90 -19.22
N ARG A 356 -7.81 12.83 -19.23
CA ARG A 356 -8.61 11.65 -18.84
C ARG A 356 -8.26 11.11 -17.43
N THR A 357 -7.96 12.04 -16.53
CA THR A 357 -7.66 11.77 -15.12
C THR A 357 -8.85 12.13 -14.22
N PRO A 358 -9.07 11.45 -13.09
CA PRO A 358 -10.20 11.70 -12.19
C PRO A 358 -9.98 12.94 -11.33
N VAL A 359 -10.12 14.14 -11.93
CA VAL A 359 -9.74 15.42 -11.32
C VAL A 359 -10.45 15.71 -10.02
N ALA A 360 -11.76 15.43 -9.95
CA ALA A 360 -12.52 15.66 -8.73
C ALA A 360 -12.03 14.76 -7.58
N ALA A 361 -11.71 13.52 -7.87
CA ALA A 361 -11.15 12.61 -6.87
C ALA A 361 -9.74 13.03 -6.45
N ILE A 362 -8.88 13.49 -7.38
CA ILE A 362 -7.56 14.06 -7.06
C ILE A 362 -7.74 15.28 -6.14
N ALA A 363 -8.71 16.16 -6.42
CA ALA A 363 -8.98 17.33 -5.59
C ALA A 363 -9.39 16.95 -4.16
N VAL A 364 -10.12 15.85 -3.96
CA VAL A 364 -10.43 15.32 -2.62
C VAL A 364 -9.15 14.91 -1.89
N VAL A 365 -8.26 14.15 -2.54
CA VAL A 365 -6.97 13.73 -1.95
C VAL A 365 -6.17 14.95 -1.50
N ILE A 366 -6.04 15.94 -2.38
CA ILE A 366 -5.31 17.18 -2.10
C ILE A 366 -5.99 17.99 -0.99
N GLY A 367 -7.32 18.07 -0.98
CA GLY A 367 -8.09 18.76 0.06
C GLY A 367 -7.87 18.14 1.43
N VAL A 368 -7.81 16.80 1.52
CA VAL A 368 -7.50 16.11 2.79
C VAL A 368 -6.06 16.38 3.22
N CYS A 369 -5.09 16.35 2.29
CA CYS A 369 -3.70 16.73 2.61
C CYS A 369 -3.61 18.18 3.15
N LEU A 370 -4.28 19.13 2.51
CA LEU A 370 -4.34 20.53 2.96
C LEU A 370 -4.97 20.64 4.35
N LEU A 371 -6.05 19.91 4.61
CA LEU A 371 -6.69 19.86 5.92
C LEU A 371 -5.69 19.42 7.00
N PHE A 372 -4.89 18.39 6.75
CA PHE A 372 -3.88 17.93 7.71
C PHE A 372 -2.71 18.90 7.86
N VAL A 373 -2.33 19.65 6.82
CA VAL A 373 -1.35 20.74 6.93
C VAL A 373 -1.87 21.84 7.86
N VAL A 374 -3.14 22.26 7.69
CA VAL A 374 -3.78 23.22 8.59
C VAL A 374 -3.87 22.65 10.01
N PHE A 375 -4.32 21.42 10.14
CA PHE A 375 -4.45 20.73 11.42
C PHE A 375 -3.11 20.66 12.17
N ASN A 376 -2.00 20.38 11.48
CA ASN A 376 -0.65 20.37 12.06
C ASN A 376 -0.25 21.71 12.69
N GLN A 377 -0.83 22.85 12.25
CA GLN A 377 -0.51 24.17 12.80
C GLN A 377 -1.28 24.47 14.10
N PHE A 378 -2.50 24.00 14.20
CA PHE A 378 -3.44 24.46 15.25
C PHE A 378 -3.74 23.40 16.31
N TRP A 379 -3.51 22.12 16.03
CA TRP A 379 -3.87 21.05 16.93
C TRP A 379 -2.66 20.23 17.37
N THR A 380 -2.32 20.32 18.65
CA THR A 380 -1.16 19.63 19.20
C THR A 380 -1.50 18.52 20.19
N GLY A 381 -2.71 18.46 20.74
CA GLY A 381 -3.07 17.59 21.88
C GLY A 381 -3.22 16.11 21.51
N LEU A 382 -4.11 15.78 20.56
CA LEU A 382 -4.52 14.39 20.27
C LEU A 382 -3.38 13.51 19.74
N PHE A 383 -2.45 14.11 18.99
CA PHE A 383 -1.34 13.40 18.34
C PHE A 383 0.01 13.61 19.07
N ALA A 384 0.03 14.23 20.22
CA ALA A 384 1.27 14.50 20.94
C ALA A 384 1.96 13.19 21.35
N LEU A 385 3.17 12.98 20.89
CA LEU A 385 4.06 11.93 21.33
C LEU A 385 5.27 12.54 22.06
N PRO A 386 5.68 12.01 23.22
CA PRO A 386 6.80 12.55 23.98
C PRO A 386 8.07 12.62 23.13
N LYS A 387 8.81 13.74 23.20
CA LYS A 387 10.08 13.97 22.52
C LYS A 387 10.05 13.83 20.99
N THR A 388 8.88 13.90 20.38
CA THR A 388 8.70 13.72 18.93
C THR A 388 8.20 15.01 18.29
N PRO A 389 8.75 15.48 17.16
CA PRO A 389 8.21 16.61 16.42
C PRO A 389 6.75 16.38 16.05
N HIS A 390 5.92 17.42 16.11
CA HIS A 390 4.48 17.30 15.93
C HIS A 390 4.08 16.69 14.57
N TYR A 391 4.73 17.11 13.48
CA TYR A 391 4.50 16.55 12.14
C TYR A 391 4.78 15.04 12.07
N PHE A 392 5.81 14.57 12.79
CA PHE A 392 6.14 13.14 12.84
C PHE A 392 5.11 12.35 13.67
N ALA A 393 4.62 12.94 14.76
CA ALA A 393 3.56 12.33 15.56
C ALA A 393 2.27 12.15 14.76
N ILE A 394 1.85 13.15 13.97
CA ILE A 394 0.70 13.04 13.07
C ILE A 394 0.95 12.00 11.98
N PHE A 395 2.13 11.98 11.38
CA PHE A 395 2.50 10.94 10.42
C PHE A 395 2.39 9.52 11.02
N SER A 396 2.95 9.31 12.21
CA SER A 396 2.90 8.01 12.90
C SER A 396 1.47 7.58 13.18
N TRP A 397 0.63 8.50 13.65
CA TRP A 397 -0.77 8.25 13.91
C TRP A 397 -1.54 7.90 12.62
N ASN A 398 -1.38 8.71 11.56
CA ASN A 398 -2.01 8.48 10.26
C ASN A 398 -1.55 7.17 9.63
N SER A 399 -0.29 6.80 9.81
CA SER A 399 0.26 5.52 9.33
C SER A 399 -0.33 4.33 10.09
N THR A 400 -0.52 4.47 11.41
CA THR A 400 -1.16 3.45 12.23
C THR A 400 -2.64 3.29 11.85
N PHE A 401 -3.38 4.39 11.69
CA PHE A 401 -4.76 4.38 11.21
C PHE A 401 -4.87 3.71 9.83
N GLY A 402 -4.07 4.16 8.87
CA GLY A 402 -4.08 3.65 7.49
C GLY A 402 -3.68 2.18 7.42
N GLY A 403 -2.59 1.80 8.08
CA GLY A 403 -2.11 0.42 8.13
C GLY A 403 -3.15 -0.52 8.73
N PHE A 404 -3.76 -0.15 9.85
CA PHE A 404 -4.85 -0.92 10.46
C PHE A 404 -6.06 -1.05 9.53
N ALA A 405 -6.48 0.04 8.89
CA ALA A 405 -7.58 0.05 7.93
C ALA A 405 -7.34 -0.95 6.79
N LEU A 406 -6.12 -0.96 6.22
CA LEU A 406 -5.76 -1.88 5.14
C LEU A 406 -5.74 -3.35 5.60
N VAL A 407 -5.20 -3.61 6.80
CA VAL A 407 -5.16 -4.98 7.36
C VAL A 407 -6.58 -5.52 7.58
N VAL A 408 -7.53 -4.71 8.05
CA VAL A 408 -8.95 -5.12 8.16
C VAL A 408 -9.54 -5.45 6.78
N VAL A 409 -9.23 -4.66 5.76
CA VAL A 409 -9.71 -4.94 4.39
C VAL A 409 -9.08 -6.21 3.82
N TYR A 410 -7.80 -6.49 4.08
CA TYR A 410 -7.16 -7.75 3.70
C TYR A 410 -7.81 -8.96 4.40
N LEU A 411 -8.22 -8.81 5.66
CA LEU A 411 -8.99 -9.82 6.36
C LEU A 411 -10.33 -10.08 5.67
N LEU A 412 -11.10 -9.03 5.38
CA LEU A 412 -12.39 -9.14 4.67
C LEU A 412 -12.23 -9.79 3.30
N MET A 413 -11.21 -9.41 2.54
CA MET A 413 -10.89 -10.01 1.24
C MET A 413 -10.58 -11.51 1.38
N SER A 414 -9.79 -11.89 2.39
CA SER A 414 -9.42 -13.29 2.63
C SER A 414 -10.63 -14.13 3.05
N VAL A 415 -11.50 -13.60 3.91
CA VAL A 415 -12.79 -14.25 4.26
C VAL A 415 -13.69 -14.38 3.04
N GLY A 416 -13.74 -13.33 2.20
CA GLY A 416 -14.47 -13.36 0.91
C GLY A 416 -13.96 -14.44 -0.03
N ALA A 417 -12.64 -14.65 -0.09
CA ALA A 417 -12.02 -15.68 -0.92
C ALA A 417 -12.48 -17.08 -0.56
N LEU A 418 -12.68 -17.40 0.72
CA LEU A 418 -13.23 -18.69 1.15
C LEU A 418 -14.64 -18.94 0.62
N ARG A 419 -15.46 -17.89 0.48
CA ARG A 419 -16.81 -18.02 -0.12
C ARG A 419 -16.77 -18.17 -1.65
N SER A 420 -15.71 -17.70 -2.27
CA SER A 420 -15.51 -17.75 -3.73
C SER A 420 -14.81 -19.04 -4.21
N LEU A 421 -14.48 -20.00 -3.33
CA LEU A 421 -13.72 -21.22 -3.66
C LEU A 421 -14.35 -22.03 -4.79
N ARG A 422 -15.67 -22.16 -4.79
CA ARG A 422 -16.42 -22.93 -5.81
C ARG A 422 -16.26 -22.39 -7.23
N PHE A 423 -15.84 -21.16 -7.38
CA PHE A 423 -15.66 -20.50 -8.68
C PHE A 423 -14.20 -20.44 -9.12
N ASP A 424 -13.28 -20.98 -8.32
CA ASP A 424 -11.86 -20.94 -8.60
C ASP A 424 -11.35 -22.26 -9.17
N PRO A 425 -10.54 -22.27 -10.25
CA PRO A 425 -10.00 -23.50 -10.82
C PRO A 425 -8.97 -24.22 -9.92
N GLY A 426 -8.52 -23.58 -8.83
CA GLY A 426 -7.63 -24.17 -7.83
C GLY A 426 -8.09 -23.89 -6.40
N PRO A 427 -9.27 -24.42 -5.98
CA PRO A 427 -9.91 -24.06 -4.71
C PRO A 427 -9.02 -24.33 -3.48
N VAL A 428 -8.30 -25.44 -3.48
CA VAL A 428 -7.40 -25.79 -2.34
C VAL A 428 -6.29 -24.75 -2.14
N ARG A 429 -5.64 -24.34 -3.23
CA ARG A 429 -4.57 -23.33 -3.17
C ARG A 429 -5.12 -21.96 -2.74
N LEU A 430 -6.32 -21.60 -3.20
CA LEU A 430 -6.97 -20.38 -2.78
C LEU A 430 -7.37 -20.45 -1.29
N ALA A 431 -7.88 -21.59 -0.82
CA ALA A 431 -8.24 -21.79 0.57
C ALA A 431 -7.01 -21.66 1.50
N ILE A 432 -5.88 -22.29 1.14
CA ILE A 432 -4.64 -22.16 1.91
C ILE A 432 -4.20 -20.67 1.98
N GLY A 433 -4.15 -19.98 0.84
CA GLY A 433 -3.80 -18.56 0.81
C GLY A 433 -4.75 -17.69 1.65
N ALA A 434 -6.05 -17.95 1.58
CA ALA A 434 -7.05 -17.22 2.36
C ALA A 434 -6.92 -17.50 3.87
N ILE A 435 -6.71 -18.74 4.29
CA ILE A 435 -6.54 -19.11 5.70
C ILE A 435 -5.27 -18.46 6.27
N VAL A 436 -4.14 -18.55 5.57
CA VAL A 436 -2.90 -17.88 5.99
C VAL A 436 -3.11 -16.36 6.06
N GLY A 437 -3.81 -15.76 5.07
CA GLY A 437 -4.18 -14.37 5.08
C GLY A 437 -5.03 -13.97 6.29
N ILE A 438 -6.00 -14.79 6.69
CA ILE A 438 -6.83 -14.57 7.88
C ILE A 438 -5.99 -14.62 9.15
N VAL A 439 -5.11 -15.62 9.28
CA VAL A 439 -4.26 -15.78 10.47
C VAL A 439 -3.34 -14.58 10.64
N ILE A 440 -2.66 -14.17 9.57
CA ILE A 440 -1.69 -13.06 9.62
C ILE A 440 -2.40 -11.72 9.90
N THR A 441 -3.51 -11.45 9.22
CA THR A 441 -4.27 -10.19 9.41
C THR A 441 -5.00 -10.16 10.75
N GLY A 442 -5.57 -11.30 11.20
CA GLY A 442 -6.16 -11.44 12.52
C GLY A 442 -5.14 -11.21 13.64
N GLY A 443 -3.93 -11.77 13.48
CA GLY A 443 -2.81 -11.51 14.39
C GLY A 443 -2.42 -10.03 14.41
N ALA A 444 -2.30 -9.39 13.25
CA ALA A 444 -1.98 -7.96 13.16
C ALA A 444 -3.06 -7.07 13.81
N ILE A 445 -4.35 -7.39 13.60
CA ILE A 445 -5.46 -6.70 14.27
C ILE A 445 -5.36 -6.86 15.78
N TRP A 446 -5.17 -8.08 16.27
CA TRP A 446 -5.00 -8.34 17.71
C TRP A 446 -3.83 -7.54 18.29
N GLY A 447 -2.68 -7.53 17.61
CA GLY A 447 -1.49 -6.80 18.05
C GLY A 447 -1.68 -5.29 18.08
N SER A 448 -2.58 -4.75 17.24
CA SER A 448 -2.90 -3.31 17.22
C SER A 448 -3.60 -2.82 18.50
N PHE A 449 -4.14 -3.75 19.31
CA PHE A 449 -4.81 -3.44 20.58
C PHE A 449 -4.04 -3.98 21.80
N TYR A 450 -3.22 -5.02 21.63
CA TYR A 450 -2.58 -5.68 22.75
C TYR A 450 -1.49 -4.83 23.39
N LYS A 451 -1.75 -4.32 24.61
CA LYS A 451 -0.83 -3.48 25.40
C LYS A 451 -0.36 -2.21 24.70
N VAL A 452 -1.12 -1.72 23.71
CA VAL A 452 -0.84 -0.44 23.05
C VAL A 452 -1.34 0.70 23.92
N ALA A 453 -0.45 1.67 24.20
CA ALA A 453 -0.78 2.83 25.03
C ALA A 453 -1.43 3.97 24.22
N THR A 454 -2.13 4.85 24.93
CA THR A 454 -2.55 6.15 24.37
C THR A 454 -1.33 7.04 24.10
N PRO A 455 -1.32 7.87 23.02
CA PRO A 455 -2.42 8.09 22.07
C PRO A 455 -2.46 7.11 20.89
N THR A 456 -1.53 6.16 20.76
CA THR A 456 -1.39 5.28 19.59
C THR A 456 -2.62 4.37 19.41
N ILE A 457 -3.22 3.87 20.50
CA ILE A 457 -4.41 3.00 20.44
C ILE A 457 -5.64 3.70 19.83
N LEU A 458 -5.71 5.03 19.92
CA LEU A 458 -6.82 5.79 19.33
C LEU A 458 -6.88 5.65 17.79
N ALA A 459 -5.74 5.38 17.13
CA ALA A 459 -5.71 5.26 15.68
C ALA A 459 -6.52 4.03 15.18
N PRO A 460 -6.30 2.79 15.68
CA PRO A 460 -7.15 1.66 15.30
C PRO A 460 -8.61 1.80 15.81
N GLU A 461 -8.85 2.43 16.97
CA GLU A 461 -10.21 2.68 17.46
C GLU A 461 -10.99 3.62 16.54
N ILE A 462 -10.38 4.72 16.10
CA ILE A 462 -10.98 5.66 15.14
C ILE A 462 -11.13 5.00 13.76
N ALA A 463 -10.21 4.12 13.36
CA ALA A 463 -10.37 3.34 12.13
C ALA A 463 -11.59 2.40 12.19
N LEU A 464 -11.87 1.78 13.35
CA LEU A 464 -13.10 1.01 13.55
C LEU A 464 -14.36 1.90 13.51
N ALA A 465 -14.31 3.09 14.12
CA ALA A 465 -15.42 4.06 14.04
C ALA A 465 -15.64 4.52 12.58
N TRP A 466 -14.56 4.76 11.84
CA TRP A 466 -14.62 5.07 10.41
C TRP A 466 -15.19 3.91 9.59
N PHE A 467 -14.84 2.67 9.92
CA PHE A 467 -15.43 1.48 9.30
C PHE A 467 -16.93 1.35 9.61
N ALA A 468 -17.35 1.61 10.85
CA ALA A 468 -18.77 1.64 11.23
C ALA A 468 -19.55 2.69 10.42
N LEU A 469 -18.97 3.88 10.21
CA LEU A 469 -19.55 4.88 9.31
C LEU A 469 -19.66 4.34 7.86
N GLY A 470 -18.65 3.63 7.39
CA GLY A 470 -18.68 2.95 6.09
C GLY A 470 -19.81 1.91 5.97
N ILE A 471 -20.13 1.20 7.04
CA ILE A 471 -21.27 0.28 7.11
C ILE A 471 -22.58 1.08 6.99
N VAL A 472 -22.72 2.21 7.69
CA VAL A 472 -23.90 3.08 7.57
C VAL A 472 -24.07 3.57 6.14
N VAL A 473 -22.98 4.04 5.50
CA VAL A 473 -22.98 4.45 4.08
C VAL A 473 -23.42 3.27 3.19
N ALA A 474 -22.91 2.07 3.44
CA ALA A 474 -23.26 0.87 2.67
C ALA A 474 -24.76 0.47 2.80
N LEU A 475 -25.36 0.75 3.95
CA LEU A 475 -26.79 0.44 4.20
C LEU A 475 -27.73 1.49 3.60
N THR A 476 -27.32 2.75 3.58
CA THR A 476 -28.15 3.88 3.14
C THR A 476 -28.07 4.17 1.64
N THR A 477 -26.97 3.82 0.98
CA THR A 477 -26.77 4.11 -0.45
C THR A 477 -27.36 3.04 -1.36
N LYS A 478 -28.31 3.46 -2.24
CA LYS A 478 -28.83 2.66 -3.36
C LYS A 478 -27.98 2.88 -4.62
N GLY A 479 -26.72 2.42 -4.64
CA GLY A 479 -25.87 2.62 -5.81
C GLY A 479 -26.20 1.70 -7.00
N ARG A 480 -25.57 1.92 -8.17
CA ARG A 480 -25.62 1.03 -9.35
C ARG A 480 -24.86 -0.27 -9.07
N ALA A 481 -25.15 -1.31 -9.87
CA ALA A 481 -24.38 -2.55 -9.86
C ALA A 481 -22.93 -2.26 -10.26
N SER A 482 -21.98 -2.77 -9.48
CA SER A 482 -20.55 -2.73 -9.82
C SER A 482 -20.18 -3.86 -10.78
N ALA A 483 -18.96 -3.85 -11.34
CA ALA A 483 -18.44 -4.95 -12.14
C ALA A 483 -18.47 -6.29 -11.37
N ALA A 484 -18.26 -6.25 -10.06
CA ALA A 484 -18.34 -7.41 -9.18
C ALA A 484 -19.78 -7.91 -8.99
N ASP A 485 -20.75 -7.00 -8.93
CA ASP A 485 -22.17 -7.34 -8.84
C ASP A 485 -22.65 -8.04 -10.12
N ALA A 486 -22.28 -7.50 -11.30
CA ALA A 486 -22.61 -8.10 -12.60
C ALA A 486 -22.03 -9.51 -12.73
N LEU A 487 -20.80 -9.74 -12.29
CA LEU A 487 -20.20 -11.09 -12.25
C LEU A 487 -20.93 -12.03 -11.30
N ARG A 488 -21.44 -11.55 -10.18
CA ARG A 488 -22.23 -12.35 -9.23
C ARG A 488 -23.59 -12.74 -9.81
N GLU A 489 -24.28 -11.81 -10.44
CA GLU A 489 -25.58 -12.04 -11.07
C GLU A 489 -25.46 -13.09 -12.19
N LEU A 490 -24.45 -12.98 -13.07
CA LEU A 490 -24.15 -13.97 -14.09
C LEU A 490 -23.87 -15.39 -13.54
N ARG A 491 -23.38 -15.49 -12.31
CA ARG A 491 -23.08 -16.77 -11.64
C ARG A 491 -24.27 -17.31 -10.84
N ALA A 492 -25.20 -16.46 -10.45
CA ALA A 492 -26.36 -16.82 -9.65
C ALA A 492 -27.51 -17.38 -10.52
N GLU A 493 -27.52 -17.11 -11.85
CA GLU A 493 -28.48 -17.69 -12.78
C GLU A 493 -28.15 -19.16 -13.01
N PRO A 494 -28.93 -20.12 -12.46
CA PRO A 494 -28.72 -21.52 -12.72
C PRO A 494 -29.36 -21.84 -14.07
N GLY A 495 -28.58 -21.92 -15.15
CA GLY A 495 -29.10 -22.49 -16.39
C GLY A 495 -28.69 -21.90 -17.74
N SER A 496 -27.84 -20.86 -17.82
CA SER A 496 -27.33 -20.41 -19.13
C SER A 496 -26.06 -21.11 -19.59
N GLY A 497 -25.69 -22.23 -18.96
CA GLY A 497 -24.62 -23.14 -19.35
C GLY A 497 -25.00 -24.06 -20.45
N GLY A 498 -24.94 -23.61 -21.70
CA GLY A 498 -24.52 -24.43 -22.82
C GLY A 498 -25.41 -25.54 -23.32
N SER A 499 -26.20 -25.29 -24.32
CA SER A 499 -26.32 -26.23 -25.44
C SER A 499 -25.96 -25.52 -26.75
N ALA A 500 -24.67 -25.35 -26.94
CA ALA A 500 -24.10 -25.20 -28.28
C ALA A 500 -23.72 -26.59 -28.77
N THR A 501 -24.73 -27.44 -28.95
CA THR A 501 -24.58 -28.62 -29.81
C THR A 501 -24.73 -28.13 -31.24
N GLY A 502 -23.75 -28.46 -32.06
CA GLY A 502 -23.56 -28.06 -33.42
C GLY A 502 -24.77 -28.34 -34.32
N ALA A 503 -25.11 -27.32 -35.05
CA ALA A 503 -25.68 -27.45 -36.37
C ALA A 503 -24.84 -26.54 -37.28
N GLY A 504 -23.90 -27.18 -37.94
CA GLY A 504 -23.21 -26.56 -39.09
C GLY A 504 -24.24 -26.28 -40.18
N PRO A 505 -24.13 -25.18 -40.92
CA PRO A 505 -24.98 -25.00 -42.11
C PRO A 505 -24.54 -26.00 -43.20
N GLU A 506 -25.52 -26.78 -43.69
CA GLU A 506 -25.38 -27.57 -44.91
C GLU A 506 -25.04 -26.65 -46.10
N PRO A 507 -24.14 -27.07 -47.01
CA PRO A 507 -23.88 -26.33 -48.23
C PRO A 507 -25.07 -26.47 -49.19
N SER A 508 -25.77 -25.36 -49.43
CA SER A 508 -26.78 -25.28 -50.50
C SER A 508 -26.10 -25.50 -51.84
N GLY A 509 -26.52 -26.55 -52.55
CA GLY A 509 -26.12 -26.87 -53.89
C GLY A 509 -26.48 -25.77 -54.87
N VAL A 510 -25.60 -25.52 -55.81
CA VAL A 510 -25.82 -24.73 -57.02
C VAL A 510 -26.36 -25.68 -58.08
N PRO A 511 -27.50 -25.37 -58.77
CA PRO A 511 -27.86 -26.06 -60.01
C PRO A 511 -27.33 -25.30 -61.21
N GLY A 512 -26.79 -26.03 -62.18
CA GLY A 512 -26.70 -25.75 -63.61
C GLY A 512 -25.72 -24.67 -64.08
#